data_f3593ec59d9e526e4b4acbae5dc336a6
#
_entry.id   f3593ec59d9e526e4b4acbae5dc336a6
#
_cell.length_a   1.000
_cell.length_b   1.000
_cell.length_c   1.000
_cell.angle_alpha   90.00
_cell.angle_beta   90.00
_cell.angle_gamma   90.00
#
_symmetry.space_group_name_H-M   'P 1'
#
loop_
_entity.id
_entity.type
_entity.pdbx_description
1 polymer ?
#
loop_
_entity_poly.entity_id
_entity_poly.type
_entity_poly.pdbx_seq_one_letter_code
_entity_poly.pdbx_strand_id
1 'polypeptide(L)'
;MTFGVDGCLRVAAVGDVHLDADVLGRYRPALDHLSEKADVLLLAGDLTRHGTIEEARCVAQEFGGLAVPVVAVLGNHDYHCDQVEKVTAVLEDAGITVLECGGTVLTCGDLRLGIAGAKGFGGGFAGRCGSEFGEPEMKAFIRHTREISEGLGAALRALDCDVRVALTHYAPVPETLLGEPLEIYPFLGSYLLGQAIDSAPDTALAVHGHAHAGSERGTTPAGVKVRNVAHPVIKQAYSVYQLHPTRRGGGVGSSEGGAEDG
;
A
#
# COMPACT_ATOMS: atom_id res chain seq x y z
N MET A 1 13.64 7.95 20.91
CA MET A 1 13.24 7.20 19.70
C MET A 1 14.42 6.38 19.26
N THR A 2 14.39 5.07 19.42
CA THR A 2 15.44 4.14 18.97
C THR A 2 15.08 3.71 17.54
N PHE A 3 15.58 4.46 16.55
CA PHE A 3 15.54 4.03 15.14
C PHE A 3 16.44 2.82 14.96
N GLY A 4 16.08 1.92 14.03
CA GLY A 4 16.72 0.63 13.81
C GLY A 4 18.24 0.69 13.73
N VAL A 5 18.89 -0.11 14.54
CA VAL A 5 20.37 -0.11 14.79
C VAL A 5 21.15 -0.68 13.60
N ASP A 6 20.49 -1.23 12.55
CA ASP A 6 21.15 -1.99 11.46
C ASP A 6 20.84 -1.48 10.03
N GLY A 7 20.44 -0.21 9.83
CA GLY A 7 20.12 0.29 8.49
C GLY A 7 18.91 -0.42 7.86
N CYS A 8 17.96 -0.86 8.68
CA CYS A 8 16.73 -1.55 8.29
C CYS A 8 15.51 -0.70 8.68
N LEU A 9 14.55 -0.57 7.78
CA LEU A 9 13.25 0.06 8.03
C LEU A 9 12.21 -1.01 8.39
N ARG A 10 11.39 -0.73 9.39
CA ARG A 10 10.35 -1.63 9.86
C ARG A 10 8.98 -1.02 9.50
N VAL A 11 8.29 -1.66 8.59
CA VAL A 11 6.98 -1.21 8.10
C VAL A 11 5.89 -2.12 8.68
N ALA A 12 5.05 -1.57 9.54
CA ALA A 12 3.82 -2.23 9.98
C ALA A 12 2.71 -1.98 8.98
N ALA A 13 1.85 -2.96 8.73
CA ALA A 13 0.73 -2.81 7.81
C ALA A 13 -0.48 -3.65 8.20
N VAL A 14 -1.68 -3.10 7.98
CA VAL A 14 -2.97 -3.76 8.10
C VAL A 14 -3.97 -3.10 7.15
N GLY A 15 -4.94 -3.85 6.66
CA GLY A 15 -6.10 -3.36 5.90
C GLY A 15 -7.37 -4.06 6.36
N ASP A 16 -8.51 -3.63 5.82
CA ASP A 16 -9.82 -4.28 6.04
C ASP A 16 -10.17 -4.40 7.52
N VAL A 17 -9.95 -3.32 8.24
CA VAL A 17 -10.26 -3.23 9.68
C VAL A 17 -11.73 -2.98 9.94
N HIS A 18 -12.47 -2.45 8.97
CA HIS A 18 -13.92 -2.23 8.97
C HIS A 18 -14.44 -1.66 10.30
N LEU A 19 -13.83 -0.57 10.76
CA LEU A 19 -14.16 0.03 12.03
C LEU A 19 -15.57 0.63 12.05
N ASP A 20 -16.22 0.41 13.15
CA ASP A 20 -17.46 0.99 13.59
C ASP A 20 -17.43 1.02 15.13
N ALA A 21 -18.44 1.60 15.77
CA ALA A 21 -18.49 1.74 17.21
C ALA A 21 -18.38 0.41 17.99
N ASP A 22 -18.83 -0.70 17.38
CA ASP A 22 -18.81 -2.04 17.98
C ASP A 22 -17.40 -2.69 18.02
N VAL A 23 -16.42 -2.18 17.27
CA VAL A 23 -15.05 -2.70 17.22
C VAL A 23 -14.00 -1.71 17.73
N LEU A 24 -14.43 -0.55 18.24
CA LEU A 24 -13.55 0.46 18.82
C LEU A 24 -12.74 -0.12 20.01
N GLY A 25 -11.45 0.23 20.09
CA GLY A 25 -10.53 -0.25 21.12
C GLY A 25 -9.94 -1.64 20.82
N ARG A 26 -10.23 -2.22 19.67
CA ARG A 26 -9.74 -3.55 19.30
C ARG A 26 -8.25 -3.56 18.92
N TYR A 27 -7.78 -2.53 18.26
CA TYR A 27 -6.41 -2.44 17.76
C TYR A 27 -5.50 -1.65 18.70
N ARG A 28 -6.05 -0.66 19.39
CA ARG A 28 -5.28 0.29 20.24
C ARG A 28 -4.30 -0.38 21.20
N PRO A 29 -4.64 -1.46 21.93
CA PRO A 29 -3.70 -2.11 22.86
C PRO A 29 -2.44 -2.65 22.19
N ALA A 30 -2.54 -3.08 20.91
CA ALA A 30 -1.38 -3.54 20.14
C ALA A 30 -0.58 -2.36 19.54
N LEU A 31 -1.23 -1.20 19.32
CA LEU A 31 -0.64 -0.02 18.71
C LEU A 31 0.10 0.86 19.73
N ASP A 32 -0.22 0.80 21.01
CA ASP A 32 0.42 1.60 22.05
C ASP A 32 1.95 1.38 22.15
N HIS A 33 2.43 0.19 21.77
CA HIS A 33 3.84 -0.17 21.72
C HIS A 33 4.39 -0.30 20.28
N LEU A 34 3.70 0.26 19.30
CA LEU A 34 4.07 0.11 17.89
C LEU A 34 5.46 0.67 17.57
N SER A 35 5.84 1.80 18.19
CA SER A 35 7.16 2.45 17.97
C SER A 35 8.35 1.59 18.38
N GLU A 36 8.14 0.59 19.22
CA GLU A 36 9.19 -0.38 19.57
C GLU A 36 9.42 -1.40 18.44
N LYS A 37 8.42 -1.60 17.56
CA LYS A 37 8.37 -2.66 16.55
C LYS A 37 8.40 -2.15 15.12
N ALA A 38 7.96 -0.91 14.87
CA ALA A 38 7.84 -0.35 13.53
C ALA A 38 8.16 1.15 13.51
N ASP A 39 8.58 1.63 12.35
CA ASP A 39 8.94 3.02 12.07
C ASP A 39 7.79 3.78 11.37
N VAL A 40 6.82 3.05 10.82
CA VAL A 40 5.61 3.55 10.16
C VAL A 40 4.50 2.51 10.24
N LEU A 41 3.24 2.97 10.21
CA LEU A 41 2.05 2.12 10.02
C LEU A 41 1.40 2.45 8.68
N LEU A 42 1.14 1.43 7.87
CA LEU A 42 0.40 1.52 6.62
C LEU A 42 -1.01 0.93 6.80
N LEU A 43 -2.02 1.66 6.36
CA LEU A 43 -3.41 1.23 6.36
C LEU A 43 -3.87 0.99 4.91
N ALA A 44 -4.14 -0.26 4.56
CA ALA A 44 -4.39 -0.70 3.19
C ALA A 44 -5.88 -0.70 2.79
N GLY A 45 -6.62 0.33 3.20
CA GLY A 45 -8.03 0.55 2.82
C GLY A 45 -9.04 -0.28 3.61
N ASP A 46 -10.32 -0.02 3.31
CA ASP A 46 -11.48 -0.53 4.04
C ASP A 46 -11.35 -0.30 5.55
N LEU A 47 -11.09 0.99 5.86
CA LEU A 47 -10.87 1.46 7.21
C LEU A 47 -12.19 1.55 7.97
N THR A 48 -13.23 1.99 7.29
CA THR A 48 -14.61 2.08 7.77
C THR A 48 -15.44 0.89 7.27
N ARG A 49 -16.57 0.63 7.91
CA ARG A 49 -17.49 -0.42 7.47
C ARG A 49 -18.38 0.03 6.31
N HIS A 50 -18.81 1.31 6.31
CA HIS A 50 -19.77 1.85 5.33
C HIS A 50 -19.39 3.24 4.80
N GLY A 51 -18.23 3.81 5.16
CA GLY A 51 -17.79 5.12 4.70
C GLY A 51 -18.53 6.29 5.36
N THR A 52 -19.04 6.12 6.56
CA THR A 52 -19.68 7.20 7.31
C THR A 52 -18.67 8.06 8.08
N ILE A 53 -19.03 9.32 8.37
CA ILE A 53 -18.18 10.23 9.17
C ILE A 53 -18.00 9.70 10.59
N GLU A 54 -19.03 9.07 11.14
CA GLU A 54 -19.02 8.47 12.48
C GLU A 54 -17.99 7.33 12.55
N GLU A 55 -17.98 6.47 11.56
CA GLU A 55 -16.98 5.39 11.44
C GLU A 55 -15.57 5.95 11.20
N ALA A 56 -15.42 7.00 10.38
CA ALA A 56 -14.13 7.67 10.18
C ALA A 56 -13.57 8.24 11.50
N ARG A 57 -14.45 8.75 12.40
CA ARG A 57 -14.03 9.17 13.75
C ARG A 57 -13.57 7.98 14.61
N CYS A 58 -14.18 6.81 14.46
CA CYS A 58 -13.69 5.59 15.11
C CYS A 58 -12.29 5.22 14.60
N VAL A 59 -12.03 5.31 13.28
CA VAL A 59 -10.70 5.11 12.70
C VAL A 59 -9.70 6.12 13.25
N ALA A 60 -10.06 7.40 13.28
CA ALA A 60 -9.24 8.48 13.83
C ALA A 60 -8.90 8.25 15.32
N GLN A 61 -9.84 7.77 16.11
CA GLN A 61 -9.63 7.45 17.52
C GLN A 61 -8.72 6.24 17.70
N GLU A 62 -8.84 5.22 16.84
CA GLU A 62 -8.07 3.97 16.94
C GLU A 62 -6.62 4.16 16.44
N PHE A 63 -6.43 4.84 15.31
CA PHE A 63 -5.13 4.95 14.61
C PHE A 63 -4.49 6.34 14.66
N GLY A 64 -5.20 7.37 15.10
CA GLY A 64 -4.66 8.71 15.24
C GLY A 64 -3.75 8.88 16.45
N GLY A 65 -2.84 9.88 16.40
CA GLY A 65 -1.96 10.24 17.51
C GLY A 65 -0.99 9.15 17.96
N LEU A 66 -0.65 8.19 17.10
CA LEU A 66 0.37 7.18 17.38
C LEU A 66 1.77 7.81 17.40
N ALA A 67 2.70 7.14 18.08
CA ALA A 67 4.11 7.58 18.16
C ALA A 67 4.89 7.37 16.83
N VAL A 68 4.29 6.74 15.84
CA VAL A 68 4.82 6.55 14.48
C VAL A 68 3.91 7.21 13.46
N PRO A 69 4.43 7.68 12.31
CA PRO A 69 3.60 8.14 11.20
C PRO A 69 2.61 7.07 10.75
N VAL A 70 1.40 7.49 10.37
CA VAL A 70 0.37 6.62 9.79
C VAL A 70 0.06 7.11 8.39
N VAL A 71 0.15 6.20 7.41
CA VAL A 71 -0.15 6.47 6.00
C VAL A 71 -1.21 5.50 5.53
N ALA A 72 -2.24 6.00 4.87
CA ALA A 72 -3.40 5.23 4.45
C ALA A 72 -3.71 5.41 2.97
N VAL A 73 -4.32 4.40 2.38
CA VAL A 73 -5.21 4.53 1.22
C VAL A 73 -6.61 4.17 1.67
N LEU A 74 -7.62 4.65 0.96
CA LEU A 74 -9.00 4.23 1.19
C LEU A 74 -9.31 2.94 0.42
N GLY A 75 -10.32 2.20 0.88
CA GLY A 75 -10.87 1.04 0.20
C GLY A 75 -12.27 1.30 -0.35
N ASN A 76 -12.90 0.31 -0.95
CA ASN A 76 -14.24 0.47 -1.53
C ASN A 76 -15.33 0.69 -0.47
N HIS A 77 -15.18 0.16 0.74
CA HIS A 77 -16.12 0.43 1.84
C HIS A 77 -16.07 1.88 2.30
N ASP A 78 -14.91 2.54 2.22
CA ASP A 78 -14.76 3.96 2.58
C ASP A 78 -15.51 4.89 1.61
N TYR A 79 -15.83 4.40 0.39
CA TYR A 79 -16.61 5.10 -0.64
C TYR A 79 -18.11 4.82 -0.58
N HIS A 80 -18.56 3.86 0.23
CA HIS A 80 -19.93 3.32 0.16
C HIS A 80 -21.04 4.36 0.37
N CYS A 81 -20.84 5.34 1.25
CA CYS A 81 -21.81 6.41 1.53
C CYS A 81 -21.57 7.71 0.74
N ASP A 82 -20.73 7.70 -0.30
CA ASP A 82 -20.42 8.87 -1.14
C ASP A 82 -19.95 10.10 -0.32
N GLN A 83 -19.23 9.87 0.79
CA GLN A 83 -18.72 10.92 1.68
C GLN A 83 -17.19 10.93 1.77
N VAL A 84 -16.51 10.44 0.75
CA VAL A 84 -15.07 10.16 0.74
C VAL A 84 -14.22 11.39 1.13
N GLU A 85 -14.57 12.59 0.67
CA GLU A 85 -13.84 13.81 1.00
C GLU A 85 -13.95 14.14 2.51
N LYS A 86 -15.11 13.87 3.14
CA LYS A 86 -15.31 14.09 4.57
C LYS A 86 -14.62 13.03 5.41
N VAL A 87 -14.65 11.76 4.95
CA VAL A 87 -13.89 10.66 5.57
C VAL A 87 -12.41 11.01 5.56
N THR A 88 -11.86 11.39 4.40
CA THR A 88 -10.47 11.82 4.26
C THR A 88 -10.13 12.96 5.21
N ALA A 89 -10.94 14.02 5.25
CA ALA A 89 -10.70 15.16 6.13
C ALA A 89 -10.64 14.76 7.62
N VAL A 90 -11.53 13.88 8.08
CA VAL A 90 -11.51 13.38 9.47
C VAL A 90 -10.22 12.62 9.78
N LEU A 91 -9.72 11.81 8.84
CA LEU A 91 -8.49 11.04 9.01
C LEU A 91 -7.26 11.96 9.01
N GLU A 92 -7.22 12.94 8.10
CA GLU A 92 -6.13 13.92 8.01
C GLU A 92 -6.08 14.84 9.25
N ASP A 93 -7.22 15.27 9.76
CA ASP A 93 -7.32 16.03 11.02
C ASP A 93 -6.76 15.24 12.22
N ALA A 94 -6.81 13.91 12.17
CA ALA A 94 -6.23 13.02 13.17
C ALA A 94 -4.73 12.71 12.95
N GLY A 95 -4.10 13.31 11.93
CA GLY A 95 -2.69 13.14 11.60
C GLY A 95 -2.39 11.89 10.76
N ILE A 96 -3.39 11.28 10.12
CA ILE A 96 -3.23 10.17 9.18
C ILE A 96 -3.04 10.75 7.78
N THR A 97 -1.93 10.44 7.12
CA THR A 97 -1.71 10.85 5.72
C THR A 97 -2.51 9.95 4.78
N VAL A 98 -3.48 10.48 4.06
CA VAL A 98 -4.27 9.73 3.08
C VAL A 98 -3.70 9.94 1.67
N LEU A 99 -3.46 8.87 0.93
CA LEU A 99 -2.90 8.91 -0.43
C LEU A 99 -3.92 8.40 -1.45
N GLU A 100 -4.07 9.17 -2.55
CA GLU A 100 -4.78 8.73 -3.75
C GLU A 100 -3.99 9.20 -4.98
N CYS A 101 -3.34 8.27 -5.66
CA CYS A 101 -2.39 8.53 -6.76
C CYS A 101 -1.29 9.52 -6.37
N GLY A 102 -0.89 9.51 -5.12
CA GLY A 102 0.09 10.42 -4.52
C GLY A 102 1.17 9.67 -3.75
N GLY A 103 2.14 10.43 -3.24
CA GLY A 103 3.22 9.86 -2.45
C GLY A 103 3.72 10.80 -1.35
N THR A 104 4.36 10.21 -0.34
CA THR A 104 5.02 10.91 0.76
C THR A 104 6.39 10.29 1.03
N VAL A 105 7.30 11.08 1.60
CA VAL A 105 8.63 10.60 2.03
C VAL A 105 8.80 10.89 3.52
N LEU A 106 9.05 9.84 4.27
CA LEU A 106 9.29 9.88 5.71
C LEU A 106 10.77 9.71 6.01
N THR A 107 11.30 10.50 6.94
CA THR A 107 12.67 10.33 7.43
C THR A 107 12.65 9.44 8.66
N CYS A 108 13.29 8.28 8.57
CA CYS A 108 13.38 7.28 9.62
C CYS A 108 14.86 7.04 9.96
N GLY A 109 15.39 7.76 10.94
CA GLY A 109 16.84 7.82 11.19
C GLY A 109 17.56 8.44 10.00
N ASP A 110 18.57 7.72 9.49
CA ASP A 110 19.36 8.16 8.32
C ASP A 110 18.73 7.74 6.96
N LEU A 111 17.61 7.02 6.98
CA LEU A 111 16.96 6.50 5.78
C LEU A 111 15.68 7.28 5.44
N ARG A 112 15.43 7.43 4.16
CA ARG A 112 14.23 8.03 3.58
C ARG A 112 13.33 6.92 3.04
N LEU A 113 12.16 6.75 3.66
CA LEU A 113 11.10 5.83 3.22
C LEU A 113 10.11 6.58 2.33
N GLY A 114 10.07 6.23 1.07
CA GLY A 114 9.06 6.71 0.13
C GLY A 114 7.87 5.76 0.07
N ILE A 115 6.66 6.30 0.21
CA ILE A 115 5.42 5.55 0.10
C ILE A 115 4.56 6.22 -0.96
N ALA A 116 4.20 5.48 -2.01
CA ALA A 116 3.17 5.92 -2.95
C ALA A 116 1.94 5.05 -2.82
N GLY A 117 0.77 5.68 -2.84
CA GLY A 117 -0.49 5.00 -2.60
C GLY A 117 -1.60 5.41 -3.55
N ALA A 118 -2.48 4.45 -3.80
CA ALA A 118 -3.76 4.62 -4.47
C ALA A 118 -4.71 3.53 -4.01
N LYS A 119 -6.03 3.83 -3.97
CA LYS A 119 -7.04 2.79 -3.72
C LYS A 119 -6.84 1.61 -4.66
N GLY A 120 -6.55 1.86 -5.91
CA GLY A 120 -6.61 0.86 -6.96
C GLY A 120 -8.03 0.64 -7.45
N PHE A 121 -8.20 -0.32 -8.36
CA PHE A 121 -9.53 -0.71 -8.84
C PHE A 121 -9.49 -2.11 -9.46
N GLY A 122 -10.68 -2.66 -9.79
CA GLY A 122 -10.81 -3.93 -10.49
C GLY A 122 -10.25 -3.90 -11.90
N GLY A 123 -10.45 -4.97 -12.66
CA GLY A 123 -9.96 -5.12 -14.02
C GLY A 123 -9.53 -6.54 -14.33
N GLY A 124 -9.01 -7.23 -13.32
CA GLY A 124 -8.66 -8.65 -13.38
C GLY A 124 -7.23 -8.91 -13.84
N PHE A 125 -6.97 -10.17 -14.13
CA PHE A 125 -5.65 -10.73 -14.40
C PHE A 125 -5.67 -11.60 -15.66
N ALA A 126 -4.50 -12.02 -16.15
CA ALA A 126 -4.40 -12.84 -17.36
C ALA A 126 -5.37 -14.03 -17.35
N GLY A 127 -6.16 -14.17 -18.39
CA GLY A 127 -7.22 -15.18 -18.53
C GLY A 127 -8.52 -14.87 -17.78
N ARG A 128 -8.57 -13.79 -16.96
CA ARG A 128 -9.74 -13.39 -16.15
C ARG A 128 -9.75 -11.87 -16.00
N CYS A 129 -9.80 -11.15 -17.11
CA CYS A 129 -9.82 -9.69 -17.09
C CYS A 129 -10.94 -9.13 -17.97
N GLY A 130 -11.44 -7.95 -17.59
CA GLY A 130 -12.25 -7.12 -18.45
C GLY A 130 -11.44 -6.52 -19.59
N SER A 131 -12.12 -6.07 -20.65
CA SER A 131 -11.51 -5.39 -21.77
C SER A 131 -12.18 -4.03 -21.99
N GLU A 132 -11.41 -3.08 -22.53
CA GLU A 132 -11.92 -1.77 -22.96
C GLU A 132 -12.59 -1.88 -24.35
N PHE A 133 -13.49 -2.84 -24.49
CA PHE A 133 -14.19 -3.11 -25.74
C PHE A 133 -15.68 -3.21 -25.49
N GLY A 134 -16.47 -2.68 -26.46
CA GLY A 134 -17.93 -2.77 -26.44
C GLY A 134 -18.57 -1.57 -25.76
N GLU A 135 -19.37 -1.82 -24.74
CA GLU A 135 -20.27 -0.88 -24.08
C GLU A 135 -19.53 0.23 -23.33
N PRO A 136 -20.12 1.44 -23.23
CA PRO A 136 -19.53 2.57 -22.50
C PRO A 136 -19.17 2.25 -21.07
N GLU A 137 -19.97 1.44 -20.38
CA GLU A 137 -19.78 1.05 -18.98
C GLU A 137 -18.52 0.20 -18.80
N MET A 138 -18.28 -0.78 -19.67
CA MET A 138 -17.05 -1.59 -19.66
C MET A 138 -15.81 -0.75 -19.97
N LYS A 139 -15.94 0.15 -20.95
CA LYS A 139 -14.86 1.09 -21.27
C LYS A 139 -14.55 2.03 -20.09
N ALA A 140 -15.59 2.54 -19.41
CA ALA A 140 -15.43 3.40 -18.25
C ALA A 140 -14.74 2.66 -17.10
N PHE A 141 -15.16 1.41 -16.83
CA PHE A 141 -14.58 0.55 -15.80
C PHE A 141 -13.07 0.34 -16.02
N ILE A 142 -12.67 -0.09 -17.21
CA ILE A 142 -11.25 -0.37 -17.51
C ILE A 142 -10.42 0.91 -17.61
N ARG A 143 -11.01 2.00 -18.14
CA ARG A 143 -10.33 3.31 -18.18
C ARG A 143 -10.00 3.80 -16.78
N HIS A 144 -10.94 3.72 -15.85
CA HIS A 144 -10.73 4.09 -14.46
C HIS A 144 -9.58 3.30 -13.81
N THR A 145 -9.53 1.98 -14.04
CA THR A 145 -8.41 1.14 -13.60
C THR A 145 -7.07 1.61 -14.16
N ARG A 146 -7.04 1.94 -15.44
CA ARG A 146 -5.82 2.41 -16.11
C ARG A 146 -5.35 3.75 -15.53
N GLU A 147 -6.26 4.72 -15.40
CA GLU A 147 -5.95 6.04 -14.85
C GLU A 147 -5.36 5.96 -13.44
N ILE A 148 -5.95 5.16 -12.55
CA ILE A 148 -5.43 4.95 -11.20
C ILE A 148 -4.07 4.24 -11.23
N SER A 149 -3.91 3.23 -12.08
CA SER A 149 -2.65 2.50 -12.19
C SER A 149 -1.52 3.39 -12.72
N GLU A 150 -1.79 4.21 -13.74
CA GLU A 150 -0.84 5.19 -14.28
C GLU A 150 -0.47 6.24 -13.22
N GLY A 151 -1.45 6.72 -12.45
CA GLY A 151 -1.24 7.65 -11.34
C GLY A 151 -0.33 7.06 -10.25
N LEU A 152 -0.59 5.82 -9.82
CA LEU A 152 0.27 5.10 -8.88
C LEU A 152 1.70 4.95 -9.40
N GLY A 153 1.86 4.53 -10.66
CA GLY A 153 3.18 4.38 -11.28
C GLY A 153 3.93 5.71 -11.37
N ALA A 154 3.24 6.79 -11.70
CA ALA A 154 3.83 8.15 -11.72
C ALA A 154 4.26 8.58 -10.31
N ALA A 155 3.43 8.37 -9.30
CA ALA A 155 3.74 8.67 -7.90
C ALA A 155 4.96 7.87 -7.42
N LEU A 156 5.02 6.56 -7.70
CA LEU A 156 6.18 5.71 -7.35
C LEU A 156 7.48 6.24 -7.97
N ARG A 157 7.48 6.58 -9.25
CA ARG A 157 8.69 7.09 -9.94
C ARG A 157 9.13 8.46 -9.45
N ALA A 158 8.20 9.28 -8.97
CA ALA A 158 8.50 10.63 -8.47
C ALA A 158 9.15 10.65 -7.07
N LEU A 159 9.12 9.55 -6.33
CA LEU A 159 9.71 9.47 -4.99
C LEU A 159 11.25 9.51 -5.05
N ASP A 160 11.85 10.47 -4.37
CA ASP A 160 13.28 10.50 -4.08
C ASP A 160 13.52 9.95 -2.67
N CYS A 161 13.90 8.67 -2.56
CA CYS A 161 13.98 7.92 -1.31
C CYS A 161 14.99 6.77 -1.40
N ASP A 162 15.37 6.21 -0.24
CA ASP A 162 16.28 5.07 -0.15
C ASP A 162 15.56 3.72 -0.22
N VAL A 163 14.31 3.69 0.27
CA VAL A 163 13.42 2.51 0.21
C VAL A 163 12.05 2.97 -0.27
N ARG A 164 11.51 2.27 -1.27
CA ARG A 164 10.20 2.58 -1.87
C ARG A 164 9.18 1.50 -1.55
N VAL A 165 7.96 1.92 -1.18
CA VAL A 165 6.83 1.04 -0.90
C VAL A 165 5.61 1.48 -1.71
N ALA A 166 4.91 0.53 -2.31
CA ALA A 166 3.60 0.73 -2.91
C ALA A 166 2.51 0.33 -1.91
N LEU A 167 1.51 1.17 -1.75
CA LEU A 167 0.34 0.94 -0.90
C LEU A 167 -0.92 0.99 -1.75
N THR A 168 -1.67 -0.12 -1.82
CA THR A 168 -2.94 -0.18 -2.52
C THR A 168 -4.01 -0.82 -1.64
N HIS A 169 -5.28 -0.70 -2.01
CA HIS A 169 -6.32 -1.53 -1.43
C HIS A 169 -6.61 -2.74 -2.32
N TYR A 170 -6.76 -2.52 -3.63
CA TYR A 170 -6.96 -3.61 -4.58
C TYR A 170 -5.66 -4.35 -4.89
N ALA A 171 -5.77 -5.66 -5.15
CA ALA A 171 -4.64 -6.55 -5.37
C ALA A 171 -3.89 -6.27 -6.70
N PRO A 172 -2.55 -6.17 -6.67
CA PRO A 172 -1.75 -5.99 -7.88
C PRO A 172 -1.36 -7.31 -8.58
N VAL A 173 -1.54 -8.46 -7.92
CA VAL A 173 -1.13 -9.78 -8.43
C VAL A 173 -2.14 -10.87 -8.08
N PRO A 174 -2.32 -11.90 -8.92
CA PRO A 174 -3.31 -12.95 -8.71
C PRO A 174 -2.91 -13.94 -7.60
N GLU A 175 -1.63 -14.06 -7.26
CA GLU A 175 -1.16 -14.99 -6.23
C GLU A 175 -1.74 -14.67 -4.86
N THR A 176 -1.97 -13.41 -4.56
CA THR A 176 -2.58 -12.99 -3.28
C THR A 176 -4.09 -13.18 -3.26
N LEU A 177 -4.72 -13.56 -4.37
CA LEU A 177 -6.13 -13.92 -4.47
C LEU A 177 -6.40 -15.42 -4.33
N LEU A 178 -5.37 -16.25 -4.15
CA LEU A 178 -5.54 -17.68 -4.01
C LEU A 178 -6.37 -18.01 -2.75
N GLY A 179 -7.56 -18.56 -2.98
CA GLY A 179 -8.59 -18.80 -1.97
C GLY A 179 -9.89 -18.07 -2.26
N GLU A 180 -9.85 -17.01 -3.04
CA GLU A 180 -11.04 -16.30 -3.52
C GLU A 180 -11.69 -17.04 -4.70
N PRO A 181 -13.02 -16.92 -4.90
CA PRO A 181 -13.70 -17.42 -6.09
C PRO A 181 -13.15 -16.76 -7.36
N LEU A 182 -12.87 -17.56 -8.40
CA LEU A 182 -12.28 -17.07 -9.64
C LEU A 182 -13.16 -16.05 -10.37
N GLU A 183 -14.46 -16.13 -10.18
CA GLU A 183 -15.48 -15.29 -10.79
C GLU A 183 -15.37 -13.83 -10.35
N ILE A 184 -14.83 -13.59 -9.15
CA ILE A 184 -14.71 -12.23 -8.60
C ILE A 184 -13.32 -11.61 -8.80
N TYR A 185 -12.35 -12.33 -9.34
CA TYR A 185 -10.98 -11.81 -9.60
C TYR A 185 -10.98 -10.46 -10.36
N PRO A 186 -11.87 -10.22 -11.37
CA PRO A 186 -11.95 -8.92 -12.03
C PRO A 186 -12.35 -7.76 -11.12
N PHE A 187 -12.93 -8.06 -9.97
CA PHE A 187 -13.36 -7.06 -8.98
C PHE A 187 -12.40 -6.93 -7.79
N LEU A 188 -11.43 -7.85 -7.66
CA LEU A 188 -10.50 -7.86 -6.53
C LEU A 188 -9.17 -7.15 -6.81
N GLY A 189 -8.87 -6.87 -8.07
CA GLY A 189 -7.62 -6.23 -8.43
C GLY A 189 -7.37 -6.17 -9.92
N SER A 190 -6.16 -5.77 -10.30
CA SER A 190 -5.79 -5.65 -11.70
C SER A 190 -4.30 -5.88 -11.92
N TYR A 191 -3.97 -6.58 -13.02
CA TYR A 191 -2.60 -6.69 -13.49
C TYR A 191 -1.95 -5.33 -13.84
N LEU A 192 -2.77 -4.31 -14.15
CA LEU A 192 -2.29 -2.95 -14.42
C LEU A 192 -1.64 -2.31 -13.18
N LEU A 193 -2.15 -2.61 -11.97
CA LEU A 193 -1.52 -2.19 -10.72
C LEU A 193 -0.13 -2.84 -10.56
N GLY A 194 -0.02 -4.14 -10.87
CA GLY A 194 1.26 -4.85 -10.87
C GLY A 194 2.26 -4.24 -11.86
N GLN A 195 1.82 -3.91 -13.07
CA GLN A 195 2.65 -3.23 -14.06
C GLN A 195 3.08 -1.83 -13.62
N ALA A 196 2.19 -1.09 -12.96
CA ALA A 196 2.52 0.22 -12.37
C ALA A 196 3.61 0.12 -11.31
N ILE A 197 3.53 -0.88 -10.43
CA ILE A 197 4.55 -1.17 -9.41
C ILE A 197 5.88 -1.55 -10.07
N ASP A 198 5.85 -2.42 -11.07
CA ASP A 198 7.04 -2.87 -11.80
C ASP A 198 7.71 -1.74 -12.62
N SER A 199 6.97 -0.67 -12.94
CA SER A 199 7.53 0.53 -13.58
C SER A 199 8.49 1.34 -12.70
N ALA A 200 8.56 1.00 -11.40
CA ALA A 200 9.50 1.56 -10.43
C ALA A 200 10.33 0.41 -9.81
N PRO A 201 11.42 -0.02 -10.48
CA PRO A 201 12.12 -1.28 -10.20
C PRO A 201 12.74 -1.35 -8.80
N ASP A 202 13.00 -0.20 -8.15
CA ASP A 202 13.55 -0.14 -6.78
C ASP A 202 12.46 -0.24 -5.70
N THR A 203 11.23 -0.62 -6.05
CA THR A 203 10.17 -0.86 -5.08
C THR A 203 10.47 -2.11 -4.28
N ALA A 204 10.67 -1.96 -2.97
CA ALA A 204 11.07 -3.04 -2.07
C ALA A 204 9.89 -3.92 -1.63
N LEU A 205 8.70 -3.31 -1.55
CA LEU A 205 7.48 -3.97 -1.07
C LEU A 205 6.24 -3.30 -1.67
N ALA A 206 5.24 -4.10 -1.97
CA ALA A 206 3.86 -3.66 -2.19
C ALA A 206 2.94 -4.31 -1.15
N VAL A 207 2.04 -3.53 -0.56
CA VAL A 207 1.03 -4.04 0.37
C VAL A 207 -0.37 -3.67 -0.12
N HIS A 208 -1.32 -4.58 0.10
CA HIS A 208 -2.73 -4.36 -0.25
C HIS A 208 -3.66 -5.08 0.73
N GLY A 209 -4.95 -4.78 0.66
CA GLY A 209 -6.03 -5.42 1.39
C GLY A 209 -7.01 -6.14 0.47
N HIS A 210 -8.31 -5.99 0.72
CA HIS A 210 -9.46 -6.34 -0.11
C HIS A 210 -9.75 -7.84 -0.27
N ALA A 211 -8.75 -8.70 -0.48
CA ALA A 211 -8.94 -10.12 -0.71
C ALA A 211 -8.97 -10.90 0.61
N HIS A 212 -10.16 -11.01 1.23
CA HIS A 212 -10.34 -11.54 2.58
C HIS A 212 -10.10 -13.06 2.69
N ALA A 213 -10.40 -13.82 1.63
CA ALA A 213 -10.12 -15.24 1.56
C ALA A 213 -8.81 -15.56 0.82
N GLY A 214 -8.06 -14.51 0.43
CA GLY A 214 -6.82 -14.62 -0.33
C GLY A 214 -5.65 -15.14 0.50
N SER A 215 -4.49 -15.18 -0.15
CA SER A 215 -3.20 -15.55 0.44
C SER A 215 -2.38 -14.31 0.79
N GLU A 216 -1.55 -14.39 1.85
CA GLU A 216 -0.71 -13.26 2.28
C GLU A 216 0.35 -12.86 1.25
N ARG A 217 0.92 -13.82 0.51
CA ARG A 217 2.17 -13.64 -0.24
C ARG A 217 1.99 -13.75 -1.73
N GLY A 218 2.55 -12.81 -2.45
CA GLY A 218 2.68 -12.81 -3.89
C GLY A 218 3.95 -12.08 -4.33
N THR A 219 4.17 -12.05 -5.64
CA THR A 219 5.33 -11.38 -6.25
C THR A 219 4.92 -10.85 -7.62
N THR A 220 5.30 -9.62 -7.94
CA THR A 220 5.07 -9.08 -9.29
C THR A 220 5.99 -9.76 -10.31
N PRO A 221 5.69 -9.67 -11.62
CA PRO A 221 6.58 -10.19 -12.66
C PRO A 221 8.03 -9.68 -12.58
N ALA A 222 8.27 -8.44 -12.14
CA ALA A 222 9.61 -7.89 -11.95
C ALA A 222 10.27 -8.29 -10.61
N GLY A 223 9.59 -9.07 -9.76
CA GLY A 223 10.16 -9.59 -8.52
C GLY A 223 9.86 -8.77 -7.27
N VAL A 224 9.01 -7.75 -7.33
CA VAL A 224 8.58 -6.98 -6.15
C VAL A 224 7.72 -7.88 -5.26
N LYS A 225 8.07 -7.95 -3.98
CA LYS A 225 7.30 -8.70 -2.98
C LYS A 225 5.94 -8.03 -2.75
N VAL A 226 4.86 -8.81 -2.82
CA VAL A 226 3.49 -8.35 -2.54
C VAL A 226 2.98 -9.01 -1.27
N ARG A 227 2.28 -8.24 -0.44
CA ARG A 227 1.64 -8.73 0.80
C ARG A 227 0.19 -8.29 0.87
N ASN A 228 -0.69 -9.26 0.99
CA ASN A 228 -2.07 -9.04 1.38
C ASN A 228 -2.13 -8.90 2.90
N VAL A 229 -2.40 -7.70 3.36
CA VAL A 229 -2.45 -7.36 4.80
C VAL A 229 -3.88 -7.19 5.31
N ALA A 230 -4.87 -7.69 4.56
CA ALA A 230 -6.25 -7.74 5.02
C ALA A 230 -6.32 -8.41 6.41
N HIS A 231 -6.99 -7.79 7.37
CA HIS A 231 -7.10 -8.34 8.73
C HIS A 231 -7.59 -9.81 8.75
N PRO A 232 -8.56 -10.24 7.91
CA PRO A 232 -8.98 -11.64 7.86
C PRO A 232 -7.87 -12.61 7.42
N VAL A 233 -6.89 -12.13 6.64
CA VAL A 233 -5.75 -12.93 6.17
C VAL A 233 -4.65 -13.01 7.22
N ILE A 234 -4.21 -11.86 7.74
CA ILE A 234 -3.09 -11.83 8.70
C ILE A 234 -3.49 -12.20 10.13
N LYS A 235 -4.78 -12.09 10.49
CA LYS A 235 -5.38 -12.49 11.78
C LYS A 235 -4.69 -11.91 13.01
N GLN A 236 -4.14 -10.72 12.89
CA GLN A 236 -3.47 -9.95 13.92
C GLN A 236 -3.65 -8.45 13.68
N ALA A 237 -3.35 -7.63 14.69
CA ALA A 237 -3.57 -6.18 14.61
C ALA A 237 -2.76 -5.52 13.48
N TYR A 238 -1.59 -6.04 13.15
CA TYR A 238 -0.74 -5.65 12.01
C TYR A 238 0.35 -6.69 11.78
N SER A 239 0.91 -6.73 10.57
CA SER A 239 2.16 -7.45 10.25
C SER A 239 3.31 -6.46 10.13
N VAL A 240 4.54 -6.88 10.48
CA VAL A 240 5.74 -6.05 10.35
C VAL A 240 6.68 -6.65 9.31
N TYR A 241 7.14 -5.80 8.38
CA TYR A 241 8.08 -6.16 7.33
C TYR A 241 9.37 -5.36 7.48
N GLN A 242 10.50 -6.07 7.44
CA GLN A 242 11.83 -5.45 7.48
C GLN A 242 12.31 -5.19 6.05
N LEU A 243 12.66 -3.94 5.77
CA LEU A 243 13.11 -3.49 4.47
C LEU A 243 14.52 -2.91 4.56
N HIS A 244 15.37 -3.29 3.63
CA HIS A 244 16.72 -2.77 3.51
C HIS A 244 16.82 -1.85 2.29
N PRO A 245 17.64 -0.77 2.34
CA PRO A 245 17.88 0.05 1.17
C PRO A 245 18.44 -0.81 0.04
N THR A 246 17.89 -0.64 -1.15
CA THR A 246 18.50 -1.16 -2.36
C THR A 246 19.82 -0.43 -2.56
N ARG A 247 20.97 -1.14 -2.56
CA ARG A 247 22.26 -0.53 -2.84
C ARG A 247 22.18 0.15 -4.21
N ARG A 248 22.15 1.47 -4.25
CA ARG A 248 22.43 2.20 -5.50
C ARG A 248 23.78 1.69 -5.99
N GLY A 249 23.83 1.06 -7.16
CA GLY A 249 25.07 0.55 -7.74
C GLY A 249 26.13 1.64 -7.71
N GLY A 250 27.16 1.45 -6.91
CA GLY A 250 28.29 2.36 -6.83
C GLY A 250 28.86 2.48 -8.24
N GLY A 251 28.95 3.72 -8.74
CA GLY A 251 29.59 4.01 -10.00
C GLY A 251 30.96 3.33 -10.04
N VAL A 252 31.18 2.52 -11.08
CA VAL A 252 32.49 1.96 -11.41
C VAL A 252 33.43 3.14 -11.60
N GLY A 253 34.25 3.40 -10.61
CA GLY A 253 35.39 4.30 -10.74
C GLY A 253 36.26 3.77 -11.88
N SER A 254 36.32 4.52 -12.98
CA SER A 254 37.30 4.34 -14.03
C SER A 254 38.70 4.48 -13.41
N SER A 255 39.38 3.36 -13.14
CA SER A 255 40.81 3.37 -12.92
C SER A 255 41.48 3.59 -14.29
N GLU A 256 41.90 4.83 -14.52
CA GLU A 256 42.93 5.14 -15.53
C GLU A 256 44.20 4.40 -15.14
N GLY A 257 44.51 3.33 -15.86
CA GLY A 257 45.80 2.65 -15.80
C GLY A 257 46.80 3.42 -16.67
N GLY A 258 47.75 4.07 -16.01
CA GLY A 258 48.87 4.69 -16.68
C GLY A 258 49.68 3.69 -17.49
N ALA A 259 50.02 4.09 -18.72
CA ALA A 259 51.09 3.50 -19.52
C ALA A 259 52.44 3.86 -18.88
N GLU A 260 53.25 2.85 -18.62
CA GLU A 260 54.70 3.04 -18.49
C GLU A 260 55.40 2.18 -19.53
N ASP A 261 56.28 2.88 -20.29
CA ASP A 261 57.20 2.34 -21.25
C ASP A 261 58.25 1.41 -20.61
N GLY A 262 58.70 0.38 -21.40
CA GLY A 262 59.80 -0.48 -21.06
C GLY A 262 59.99 -1.57 -22.09
#